data_03fa9e043a08a4e77e379fcea5cfaf47
#
_entry.id   03fa9e043a08a4e77e379fcea5cfaf47
#
_cell.length_a   1.000
_cell.length_b   1.000
_cell.length_c   1.000
_cell.angle_alpha   90.00
_cell.angle_beta   90.00
_cell.angle_gamma   90.00
#
_symmetry.space_group_name_H-M   'P 1'
#
loop_
_entity.id
_entity.type
_entity.pdbx_description
1 polymer ?
#
loop_
_entity_poly.entity_id
_entity_poly.type
_entity_poly.pdbx_seq_one_letter_code
_entity_poly.pdbx_strand_id
1 'polypeptide(L)'
;MEEKKLLIDCRDVALGYEGKALSRHLTFQVRGGDYLCVVGENGSGKSTLLKVLLGLLKPMEGRITVDKSLKAGAIGYLPQQTRAQRDFPATVYEVVLSGFLSARRGRFFYTAAEKSKALMNMGKLGVLELKDRCYRELSGGQQQRVLLSRALCAAC
;
A
#
# COMPACT_ATOMS: atom_id res chain seq x y z
N MET A 1 8.37 12.77 26.87
CA MET A 1 7.55 12.09 25.85
C MET A 1 7.98 12.66 24.51
N GLU A 2 8.62 11.88 23.65
CA GLU A 2 8.94 12.35 22.29
C GLU A 2 7.65 12.64 21.54
N GLU A 3 7.54 13.83 20.99
CA GLU A 3 6.39 14.23 20.19
C GLU A 3 6.39 13.44 18.88
N LYS A 4 5.42 12.53 18.71
CA LYS A 4 5.31 11.70 17.53
C LYS A 4 5.13 12.57 16.28
N LYS A 5 5.99 12.38 15.30
CA LYS A 5 5.98 13.11 14.03
C LYS A 5 4.62 13.00 13.33
N LEU A 6 4.02 14.14 12.96
CA LEU A 6 2.79 14.19 12.15
C LEU A 6 3.11 13.74 10.71
N LEU A 7 2.42 12.69 10.25
CA LEU A 7 2.61 12.09 8.94
C LEU A 7 1.53 12.48 7.94
N ILE A 8 0.26 12.51 8.39
CA ILE A 8 -0.89 12.89 7.55
C ILE A 8 -1.78 13.83 8.37
N ASP A 9 -2.19 14.95 7.76
CA ASP A 9 -3.14 15.90 8.32
C ASP A 9 -4.30 16.05 7.33
N CYS A 10 -5.48 15.60 7.73
CA CYS A 10 -6.71 15.62 6.95
C CYS A 10 -7.66 16.64 7.58
N ARG A 11 -8.08 17.67 6.81
CA ARG A 11 -8.88 18.79 7.30
C ARG A 11 -10.10 18.99 6.43
N ASP A 12 -11.28 18.79 7.02
CA ASP A 12 -12.60 19.03 6.44
C ASP A 12 -12.77 18.42 5.03
N VAL A 13 -12.34 17.18 4.88
CA VAL A 13 -12.28 16.51 3.59
C VAL A 13 -13.62 15.91 3.22
N ALA A 14 -14.07 16.20 1.98
CA ALA A 14 -15.17 15.50 1.33
C ALA A 14 -14.63 14.50 0.29
N LEU A 15 -15.18 13.29 0.33
CA LEU A 15 -14.86 12.19 -0.57
C LEU A 15 -16.02 11.90 -1.49
N GLY A 16 -15.75 11.59 -2.75
CA GLY A 16 -16.79 11.22 -3.71
C GLY A 16 -16.28 11.06 -5.12
N TYR A 17 -17.21 10.82 -6.04
CA TYR A 17 -16.98 10.68 -7.48
C TYR A 17 -18.04 11.44 -8.24
N GLU A 18 -17.69 12.06 -9.37
CA GLU A 18 -18.60 12.70 -10.32
C GLU A 18 -19.61 13.65 -9.66
N GLY A 19 -19.15 14.45 -8.69
CA GLY A 19 -20.00 15.40 -7.98
C GLY A 19 -20.88 14.81 -6.86
N LYS A 20 -20.88 13.48 -6.68
CA LYS A 20 -21.65 12.82 -5.60
C LYS A 20 -20.74 12.52 -4.41
N ALA A 21 -21.00 13.19 -3.29
CA ALA A 21 -20.26 12.98 -2.05
C ALA A 21 -20.67 11.65 -1.39
N LEU A 22 -19.69 10.85 -1.01
CA LEU A 22 -19.85 9.62 -0.21
C LEU A 22 -19.67 9.90 1.28
N SER A 23 -18.77 10.84 1.63
CA SER A 23 -18.51 11.25 3.00
C SER A 23 -18.06 12.71 3.01
N ARG A 24 -18.36 13.45 4.08
CA ARG A 24 -18.02 14.87 4.26
C ARG A 24 -17.45 15.10 5.65
N HIS A 25 -16.78 16.25 5.82
CA HIS A 25 -16.26 16.73 7.10
C HIS A 25 -15.28 15.77 7.81
N LEU A 26 -14.49 15.03 7.02
CA LEU A 26 -13.47 14.15 7.58
C LEU A 26 -12.28 14.97 8.05
N THR A 27 -12.05 14.95 9.37
CA THR A 27 -10.91 15.64 9.99
C THR A 27 -10.22 14.70 10.95
N PHE A 28 -8.95 14.37 10.69
CA PHE A 28 -8.12 13.51 11.53
C PHE A 28 -6.64 13.70 11.22
N GLN A 29 -5.80 13.23 12.14
CA GLN A 29 -4.34 13.23 12.00
C GLN A 29 -3.80 11.81 12.17
N VAL A 30 -2.70 11.50 11.45
CA VAL A 30 -1.95 10.25 11.62
C VAL A 30 -0.51 10.62 11.96
N ARG A 31 0.00 10.09 13.05
CA ARG A 31 1.36 10.31 13.54
C ARG A 31 2.19 9.04 13.43
N GLY A 32 3.51 9.18 13.52
CA GLY A 32 4.42 8.03 13.52
C GLY A 32 4.07 7.02 14.61
N GLY A 33 3.93 5.75 14.22
CA GLY A 33 3.54 4.66 15.12
C GLY A 33 2.05 4.56 15.44
N ASP A 34 1.18 5.37 14.80
CA ASP A 34 -0.26 5.23 14.97
C ASP A 34 -0.80 4.07 14.12
N TYR A 35 -1.90 3.49 14.61
CA TYR A 35 -2.72 2.52 13.89
C TYR A 35 -4.10 3.13 13.65
N LEU A 36 -4.41 3.46 12.39
CA LEU A 36 -5.70 4.02 11.99
C LEU A 36 -6.60 2.91 11.44
N CYS A 37 -7.75 2.68 12.08
CA CYS A 37 -8.77 1.76 11.60
C CYS A 37 -9.92 2.53 10.96
N VAL A 38 -10.26 2.19 9.70
CA VAL A 38 -11.40 2.78 8.98
C VAL A 38 -12.51 1.74 8.89
N VAL A 39 -13.61 1.98 9.61
CA VAL A 39 -14.78 1.11 9.67
C VAL A 39 -16.00 1.78 9.07
N GLY A 40 -16.94 1.00 8.57
CA GLY A 40 -18.19 1.48 7.99
C GLY A 40 -18.78 0.49 7.01
N GLU A 41 -20.00 0.73 6.57
CA GLU A 41 -20.74 -0.10 5.61
C GLU A 41 -20.07 -0.18 4.23
N ASN A 42 -20.48 -1.16 3.42
CA ASN A 42 -20.04 -1.23 2.03
C ASN A 42 -20.57 -0.01 1.26
N GLY A 43 -19.69 0.63 0.47
CA GLY A 43 -20.03 1.85 -0.25
C GLY A 43 -19.82 3.16 0.54
N SER A 44 -19.48 3.12 1.83
CA SER A 44 -19.27 4.33 2.67
C SER A 44 -18.04 5.17 2.33
N GLY A 45 -17.25 4.79 1.31
CA GLY A 45 -16.08 5.56 0.89
C GLY A 45 -14.74 5.14 1.47
N LYS A 46 -14.66 4.01 2.23
CA LYS A 46 -13.38 3.52 2.83
C LYS A 46 -12.25 3.38 1.80
N SER A 47 -12.52 2.71 0.70
CA SER A 47 -11.53 2.53 -0.39
C SER A 47 -11.21 3.85 -1.10
N THR A 48 -12.17 4.77 -1.16
CA THR A 48 -11.98 6.11 -1.72
C THR A 48 -11.06 6.93 -0.82
N LEU A 49 -11.28 6.89 0.51
CA LEU A 49 -10.39 7.53 1.47
C LEU A 49 -8.94 7.03 1.31
N LEU A 50 -8.74 5.71 1.25
CA LEU A 50 -7.40 5.15 1.03
C LEU A 50 -6.76 5.66 -0.25
N LYS A 51 -7.51 5.70 -1.37
CA LYS A 51 -7.00 6.22 -2.64
C LYS A 51 -6.63 7.71 -2.56
N VAL A 52 -7.41 8.51 -1.82
CA VAL A 52 -7.12 9.93 -1.62
C VAL A 52 -5.89 10.10 -0.73
N LEU A 53 -5.74 9.33 0.36
CA LEU A 53 -4.54 9.34 1.22
C LEU A 53 -3.27 8.93 0.46
N LEU A 54 -3.39 8.01 -0.50
CA LEU A 54 -2.30 7.58 -1.38
C LEU A 54 -2.00 8.57 -2.52
N GLY A 55 -2.78 9.66 -2.65
CA GLY A 55 -2.64 10.62 -3.73
C GLY A 55 -3.10 10.10 -5.11
N LEU A 56 -3.81 8.96 -5.16
CA LEU A 56 -4.37 8.38 -6.38
C LEU A 56 -5.66 9.07 -6.82
N LEU A 57 -6.33 9.76 -5.91
CA LEU A 57 -7.51 10.60 -6.15
C LEU A 57 -7.35 11.91 -5.41
N LYS A 58 -7.97 12.97 -5.95
CA LYS A 58 -8.09 14.25 -5.25
C LYS A 58 -9.34 14.23 -4.38
N PRO A 59 -9.32 14.85 -3.18
CA PRO A 59 -10.55 15.09 -2.43
C PRO A 59 -11.46 16.04 -3.21
N MET A 60 -12.79 15.96 -2.99
CA MET A 60 -13.77 16.90 -3.58
C MET A 60 -13.66 18.28 -2.90
N GLU A 61 -13.49 18.28 -1.58
CA GLU A 61 -13.38 19.48 -0.74
C GLU A 61 -12.36 19.23 0.36
N GLY A 62 -11.88 20.29 0.98
CA GLY A 62 -10.91 20.21 2.08
C GLY A 62 -9.47 20.00 1.62
N ARG A 63 -8.60 19.66 2.57
CA ARG A 63 -7.15 19.50 2.30
C ARG A 63 -6.59 18.27 3.02
N ILE A 64 -5.72 17.55 2.32
CA ILE A 64 -4.85 16.54 2.90
C ILE A 64 -3.41 16.97 2.73
N THR A 65 -2.69 17.05 3.83
CA THR A 65 -1.25 17.31 3.85
C THR A 65 -0.53 16.03 4.26
N VAL A 66 0.41 15.60 3.43
CA VAL A 66 1.24 14.40 3.68
C VAL A 66 2.67 14.87 3.90
N ASP A 67 3.31 14.38 4.96
CA ASP A 67 4.70 14.70 5.27
C ASP A 67 5.62 14.33 4.10
N LYS A 68 6.66 15.14 3.91
CA LYS A 68 7.62 14.93 2.81
C LYS A 68 8.35 13.59 2.87
N SER A 69 8.48 12.99 4.05
CA SER A 69 9.09 11.66 4.21
C SER A 69 8.24 10.52 3.66
N LEU A 70 6.92 10.75 3.48
CA LEU A 70 5.98 9.82 2.85
C LEU A 70 5.78 10.07 1.34
N LYS A 71 6.68 10.79 0.70
CA LYS A 71 6.62 11.03 -0.76
C LYS A 71 6.66 9.72 -1.54
N ALA A 72 6.24 9.81 -2.81
CA ALA A 72 6.08 8.70 -3.75
C ALA A 72 7.11 7.57 -3.57
N GLY A 73 6.66 6.39 -3.19
CA GLY A 73 7.49 5.21 -2.93
C GLY A 73 7.69 4.86 -1.45
N ALA A 74 7.29 5.73 -0.50
CA ALA A 74 7.41 5.43 0.94
C ALA A 74 6.16 4.78 1.54
N ILE A 75 5.06 4.66 0.77
CA ILE A 75 3.80 4.07 1.24
C ILE A 75 3.59 2.73 0.54
N GLY A 76 3.62 1.64 1.32
CA GLY A 76 3.22 0.32 0.85
C GLY A 76 1.69 0.21 0.84
N TYR A 77 1.11 -0.11 -0.31
CA TYR A 77 -0.32 -0.32 -0.46
C TYR A 77 -0.64 -1.79 -0.71
N LEU A 78 -1.51 -2.35 0.10
CA LEU A 78 -2.05 -3.69 -0.06
C LEU A 78 -3.52 -3.61 -0.46
N PRO A 79 -3.84 -3.70 -1.77
CA PRO A 79 -5.22 -3.68 -2.23
C PRO A 79 -5.96 -4.97 -1.88
N GLN A 80 -7.29 -4.89 -1.85
CA GLN A 80 -8.12 -6.09 -1.80
C GLN A 80 -7.87 -6.91 -3.07
N GLN A 81 -7.57 -8.20 -2.90
CA GLN A 81 -7.28 -9.10 -4.03
C GLN A 81 -8.51 -9.33 -4.91
N THR A 82 -8.32 -9.16 -6.22
CA THR A 82 -9.26 -9.64 -7.25
C THR A 82 -8.93 -11.08 -7.66
N ARG A 83 -9.89 -11.81 -8.27
CA ARG A 83 -9.65 -13.16 -8.81
C ARG A 83 -8.50 -13.16 -9.82
N ALA A 84 -8.46 -12.20 -10.74
CA ALA A 84 -7.39 -12.08 -11.74
C ALA A 84 -5.99 -11.92 -11.12
N GLN A 85 -5.89 -11.25 -9.96
CA GLN A 85 -4.62 -11.13 -9.24
C GLN A 85 -4.20 -12.42 -8.54
N ARG A 86 -5.17 -13.25 -8.12
CA ARG A 86 -4.89 -14.56 -7.51
C ARG A 86 -4.34 -15.56 -8.52
N ASP A 87 -4.79 -15.49 -9.77
CA ASP A 87 -4.43 -16.42 -10.84
C ASP A 87 -3.21 -15.96 -11.66
N PHE A 88 -2.47 -14.96 -11.17
CA PHE A 88 -1.32 -14.41 -11.89
C PHE A 88 -0.19 -15.43 -12.00
N PRO A 89 0.26 -15.75 -13.24
CA PRO A 89 1.24 -16.81 -13.50
C PRO A 89 2.68 -16.30 -13.35
N ALA A 90 3.06 -15.86 -12.15
CA ALA A 90 4.41 -15.42 -11.83
C ALA A 90 4.93 -16.15 -10.60
N THR A 91 6.23 -16.22 -10.44
CA THR A 91 6.85 -16.73 -9.22
C THR A 91 6.59 -15.78 -8.05
N VAL A 92 6.59 -16.32 -6.85
CA VAL A 92 6.50 -15.52 -5.61
C VAL A 92 7.57 -14.42 -5.59
N TYR A 93 8.78 -14.75 -6.02
CA TYR A 93 9.90 -13.81 -6.04
C TYR A 93 9.64 -12.63 -7.00
N GLU A 94 9.12 -12.90 -8.20
CA GLU A 94 8.77 -11.86 -9.18
C GLU A 94 7.66 -10.94 -8.65
N VAL A 95 6.64 -11.52 -7.99
CA VAL A 95 5.57 -10.75 -7.36
C VAL A 95 6.15 -9.80 -6.29
N VAL A 96 7.04 -10.28 -5.43
CA VAL A 96 7.66 -9.44 -4.39
C VAL A 96 8.54 -8.36 -4.99
N LEU A 97 9.38 -8.70 -5.98
CA LEU A 97 10.24 -7.73 -6.67
C LEU A 97 9.44 -6.62 -7.36
N SER A 98 8.23 -6.93 -7.84
CA SER A 98 7.37 -5.92 -8.46
C SER A 98 7.02 -4.73 -7.54
N GLY A 99 7.21 -4.88 -6.22
CA GLY A 99 7.07 -3.79 -5.26
C GLY A 99 8.00 -2.60 -5.53
N PHE A 100 9.18 -2.84 -6.11
CA PHE A 100 10.14 -1.78 -6.45
C PHE A 100 9.85 -1.05 -7.76
N LEU A 101 8.83 -1.44 -8.53
CA LEU A 101 8.59 -0.87 -9.88
C LEU A 101 8.39 0.65 -9.85
N SER A 102 7.69 1.18 -8.85
CA SER A 102 7.45 2.63 -8.71
C SER A 102 8.73 3.43 -8.46
N ALA A 103 9.73 2.83 -7.81
CA ALA A 103 11.00 3.48 -7.48
C ALA A 103 12.05 3.40 -8.62
N ARG A 104 11.80 2.60 -9.66
CA ARG A 104 12.83 2.26 -10.66
C ARG A 104 13.17 3.38 -11.66
N ARG A 105 12.34 4.41 -11.81
CA ARG A 105 12.59 5.57 -12.68
C ARG A 105 13.16 5.21 -14.07
N GLY A 106 12.60 4.20 -14.76
CA GLY A 106 13.02 3.79 -16.10
C GLY A 106 14.15 2.74 -16.16
N ARG A 107 14.66 2.23 -15.04
CA ARG A 107 15.62 1.12 -15.04
C ARG A 107 14.93 -0.21 -15.39
N PHE A 108 15.56 -1.01 -16.26
CA PHE A 108 15.01 -2.30 -16.68
C PHE A 108 15.30 -3.44 -15.69
N PHE A 109 16.40 -3.38 -14.92
CA PHE A 109 16.84 -4.46 -14.04
C PHE A 109 16.78 -4.07 -12.58
N TYR A 110 16.55 -5.06 -11.72
CA TYR A 110 16.61 -4.91 -10.25
C TYR A 110 18.08 -4.93 -9.79
N THR A 111 18.42 -4.03 -8.88
CA THR A 111 19.73 -3.98 -8.24
C THR A 111 19.94 -5.13 -7.26
N ALA A 112 21.20 -5.42 -6.90
CA ALA A 112 21.52 -6.40 -5.87
C ALA A 112 20.89 -6.05 -4.51
N ALA A 113 20.84 -4.75 -4.17
CA ALA A 113 20.21 -4.27 -2.94
C ALA A 113 18.68 -4.52 -2.92
N GLU A 114 17.98 -4.25 -4.04
CA GLU A 114 16.54 -4.53 -4.16
C GLU A 114 16.26 -6.04 -4.04
N LYS A 115 17.06 -6.87 -4.70
CA LYS A 115 16.97 -8.34 -4.61
C LYS A 115 17.17 -8.84 -3.17
N SER A 116 18.25 -8.36 -2.50
CA SER A 116 18.53 -8.70 -1.11
C SER A 116 17.38 -8.28 -0.17
N LYS A 117 16.83 -7.07 -0.36
CA LYS A 117 15.72 -6.57 0.44
C LYS A 117 14.43 -7.38 0.21
N ALA A 118 14.16 -7.81 -1.03
CA ALA A 118 13.05 -8.71 -1.33
C ALA A 118 13.16 -10.00 -0.53
N LEU A 119 14.31 -10.67 -0.59
CA LEU A 119 14.56 -11.94 0.13
C LEU A 119 14.44 -11.74 1.64
N MET A 120 14.99 -10.65 2.19
CA MET A 120 14.85 -10.32 3.60
C MET A 120 13.39 -10.15 4.03
N ASN A 121 12.58 -9.41 3.24
CA ASN A 121 11.17 -9.20 3.53
C ASN A 121 10.37 -10.51 3.42
N MET A 122 10.70 -11.38 2.46
CA MET A 122 10.12 -12.71 2.33
C MET A 122 10.45 -13.59 3.55
N GLY A 123 11.70 -13.52 4.04
CA GLY A 123 12.11 -14.22 5.26
C GLY A 123 11.34 -13.76 6.49
N LYS A 124 11.19 -12.43 6.69
CA LYS A 124 10.40 -11.84 7.79
C LYS A 124 8.95 -12.32 7.81
N LEU A 125 8.37 -12.61 6.65
CA LEU A 125 6.97 -13.03 6.51
C LEU A 125 6.79 -14.54 6.31
N GLY A 126 7.87 -15.32 6.42
CA GLY A 126 7.84 -16.79 6.36
C GLY A 126 7.37 -17.32 5.00
N VAL A 127 7.80 -16.67 3.90
CA VAL A 127 7.49 -17.09 2.51
C VAL A 127 8.74 -17.23 1.64
N LEU A 128 9.93 -17.19 2.24
CA LEU A 128 11.19 -17.29 1.50
C LEU A 128 11.35 -18.64 0.78
N GLU A 129 10.96 -19.72 1.43
CA GLU A 129 11.02 -21.09 0.88
C GLU A 129 10.11 -21.29 -0.33
N LEU A 130 9.13 -20.39 -0.49
CA LEU A 130 8.17 -20.43 -1.60
C LEU A 130 8.61 -19.59 -2.80
N LYS A 131 9.81 -18.99 -2.79
CA LYS A 131 10.26 -17.99 -3.74
C LYS A 131 10.13 -18.39 -5.21
N ASP A 132 10.40 -19.65 -5.51
CA ASP A 132 10.39 -20.21 -6.88
C ASP A 132 9.04 -20.85 -7.26
N ARG A 133 8.07 -20.93 -6.32
CA ARG A 133 6.73 -21.45 -6.60
C ARG A 133 5.88 -20.45 -7.36
N CYS A 134 4.93 -20.96 -8.15
CA CYS A 134 3.95 -20.13 -8.82
C CYS A 134 2.99 -19.51 -7.78
N TYR A 135 2.77 -18.20 -7.86
CA TYR A 135 1.93 -17.46 -6.91
C TYR A 135 0.49 -18.00 -6.82
N ARG A 136 -0.10 -18.39 -7.95
CA ARG A 136 -1.48 -18.94 -8.01
C ARG A 136 -1.65 -20.27 -7.26
N GLU A 137 -0.55 -21.01 -7.04
CA GLU A 137 -0.58 -22.32 -6.35
C GLU A 137 -0.57 -22.19 -4.83
N LEU A 138 -0.42 -20.98 -4.33
CA LEU A 138 -0.34 -20.69 -2.91
C LEU A 138 -1.73 -20.67 -2.26
N SER A 139 -1.79 -21.07 -0.99
CA SER A 139 -2.98 -20.84 -0.17
C SER A 139 -3.24 -19.32 -0.01
N GLY A 140 -4.51 -18.94 0.26
CA GLY A 140 -4.87 -17.53 0.43
C GLY A 140 -4.03 -16.80 1.49
N GLY A 141 -3.70 -17.45 2.60
CA GLY A 141 -2.84 -16.89 3.64
C GLY A 141 -1.39 -16.71 3.18
N GLN A 142 -0.86 -17.64 2.37
CA GLN A 142 0.46 -17.51 1.76
C GLN A 142 0.48 -16.37 0.76
N GLN A 143 -0.53 -16.27 -0.12
CA GLN A 143 -0.67 -15.17 -1.06
C GLN A 143 -0.71 -13.81 -0.36
N GLN A 144 -1.44 -13.71 0.75
CA GLN A 144 -1.50 -12.48 1.54
C GLN A 144 -0.14 -12.08 2.11
N ARG A 145 0.64 -13.03 2.64
CA ARG A 145 2.01 -12.78 3.12
C ARG A 145 2.97 -12.36 2.00
N VAL A 146 2.82 -12.94 0.81
CA VAL A 146 3.58 -12.52 -0.38
C VAL A 146 3.25 -11.08 -0.78
N LEU A 147 1.97 -10.69 -0.81
CA LEU A 147 1.58 -9.33 -1.12
C LEU A 147 2.03 -8.32 -0.05
N LEU A 148 2.05 -8.74 1.21
CA LEU A 148 2.60 -7.91 2.28
C LEU A 148 4.10 -7.73 2.11
N SER A 149 4.85 -8.79 1.72
CA SER A 149 6.28 -8.68 1.36
C SER A 149 6.51 -7.69 0.22
N ARG A 150 5.66 -7.74 -0.82
CA ARG A 150 5.67 -6.79 -1.93
C ARG A 150 5.42 -5.35 -1.46
N ALA A 151 4.43 -5.13 -0.59
CA ALA A 151 4.13 -3.81 -0.04
C ALA A 151 5.29 -3.24 0.79
N LEU A 152 5.98 -4.10 1.58
CA LEU A 152 7.20 -3.70 2.30
C LEU A 152 8.36 -3.35 1.35
N CYS A 153 8.43 -3.93 0.17
CA CYS A 153 9.41 -3.54 -0.85
C CYS A 153 9.07 -2.18 -1.49
N ALA A 154 7.78 -1.85 -1.61
CA ALA A 154 7.33 -0.56 -2.15
C ALA A 154 7.55 0.60 -1.16
N ALA A 155 7.50 0.33 0.15
CA ALA A 155 7.67 1.31 1.22
C ALA A 155 9.16 1.56 1.54
N CYS A 156 9.92 2.06 0.56
CA CYS A 156 11.37 2.26 0.69
C CYS A 156 11.81 3.68 0.37
#